data_6ff4f957be383970b2bf85a56da9177a
#
_entry.id   6ff4f957be383970b2bf85a56da9177a
#
_cell.length_a   1.000
_cell.length_b   1.000
_cell.length_c   1.000
_cell.angle_alpha   90.00
_cell.angle_beta   90.00
_cell.angle_gamma   90.00
#
_symmetry.space_group_name_H-M   'P 1'
#
loop_
_entity.id
_entity.type
_entity.pdbx_description
1 polymer ?
#
loop_
_entity_poly.entity_id
_entity_poly.type
_entity_poly.pdbx_seq_one_letter_code
_entity_poly.pdbx_strand_id
1 'polypeptide(L)'
;MDEHTLNTMVAETLCLSPRLTRALSNIIYRKTKGNPLFVSRLIRSWSNDGLLRLSMSRGRWEWDEEKILCQKLPDDVAEFLTRSIEKLSEDVKSSLRILSCFGAASSIALIEMLERALGNNLVDSLDVAVAEGLLDKADDQYRFSHDRIQEASYNMMDFLDRCNYHFNYGMALAPWASREGDDGVFLTAVNQLNLAGPEAVQDKSQNAVVANLNLRAGKKAMEMSDFEAAYSYFDNGISFLRKKHWKEHYTLSLELFNLAAKC
;
A
#
# COMPACT_ATOMS: atom_id res chain seq x y z
N MET A 1 -9.17 -7.00 -22.27
CA MET A 1 -10.37 -6.66 -23.09
C MET A 1 -10.02 -6.81 -24.55
N ASP A 2 -11.00 -7.17 -25.39
CA ASP A 2 -10.86 -7.07 -26.85
C ASP A 2 -11.04 -5.61 -27.33
N GLU A 3 -10.77 -5.36 -28.61
CA GLU A 3 -10.85 -4.00 -29.20
C GLU A 3 -12.26 -3.41 -29.15
N HIS A 4 -13.29 -4.24 -29.26
CA HIS A 4 -14.69 -3.80 -29.25
C HIS A 4 -15.09 -3.34 -27.85
N THR A 5 -14.83 -4.16 -26.84
CA THR A 5 -15.10 -3.84 -25.43
C THR A 5 -14.34 -2.59 -24.98
N LEU A 6 -13.07 -2.46 -25.40
CA LEU A 6 -12.26 -1.28 -25.11
C LEU A 6 -12.88 -0.02 -25.75
N ASN A 7 -13.30 -0.11 -27.02
CA ASN A 7 -13.94 1.04 -27.68
C ASN A 7 -15.26 1.45 -26.99
N THR A 8 -16.04 0.49 -26.49
CA THR A 8 -17.24 0.77 -25.72
C THR A 8 -16.89 1.49 -24.41
N MET A 9 -15.90 1.01 -23.66
CA MET A 9 -15.43 1.65 -22.44
C MET A 9 -14.95 3.08 -22.69
N VAL A 10 -14.16 3.33 -23.74
CA VAL A 10 -13.66 4.66 -24.10
C VAL A 10 -14.82 5.58 -24.49
N ALA A 11 -15.77 5.07 -25.25
CA ALA A 11 -16.96 5.81 -25.68
C ALA A 11 -17.81 6.25 -24.48
N GLU A 12 -18.06 5.37 -23.54
CA GLU A 12 -18.78 5.66 -22.29
C GLU A 12 -18.03 6.67 -21.42
N THR A 13 -16.71 6.47 -21.24
CA THR A 13 -15.86 7.36 -20.45
C THR A 13 -15.86 8.80 -21.00
N LEU A 14 -15.84 8.96 -22.31
CA LEU A 14 -15.81 10.27 -22.98
C LEU A 14 -17.21 10.79 -23.33
N CYS A 15 -18.28 10.04 -23.02
CA CYS A 15 -19.67 10.35 -23.39
C CYS A 15 -19.81 10.63 -24.90
N LEU A 16 -19.15 9.82 -25.75
CA LEU A 16 -19.14 9.94 -27.19
C LEU A 16 -19.70 8.66 -27.85
N SER A 17 -20.14 8.75 -29.10
CA SER A 17 -20.54 7.54 -29.84
C SER A 17 -19.31 6.67 -30.17
N PRO A 18 -19.44 5.32 -30.17
CA PRO A 18 -18.32 4.40 -30.46
C PRO A 18 -17.68 4.60 -31.85
N ARG A 19 -18.41 5.23 -32.77
CA ARG A 19 -17.86 5.58 -34.10
C ARG A 19 -16.82 6.69 -34.02
N LEU A 20 -17.01 7.66 -33.15
CA LEU A 20 -16.11 8.81 -32.96
C LEU A 20 -14.86 8.44 -32.20
N THR A 21 -14.94 7.47 -31.30
CA THR A 21 -13.81 7.05 -30.44
C THR A 21 -12.95 5.95 -31.07
N ARG A 22 -13.37 5.37 -32.20
CA ARG A 22 -12.73 4.19 -32.79
C ARG A 22 -11.23 4.38 -33.08
N ALA A 23 -10.85 5.52 -33.67
CA ALA A 23 -9.45 5.81 -33.97
C ALA A 23 -8.62 5.91 -32.67
N LEU A 24 -9.11 6.66 -31.69
CA LEU A 24 -8.48 6.79 -30.37
C LEU A 24 -8.37 5.43 -29.66
N SER A 25 -9.44 4.64 -29.68
CA SER A 25 -9.49 3.31 -29.05
C SER A 25 -8.48 2.34 -29.68
N ASN A 26 -8.28 2.39 -30.98
CA ASN A 26 -7.27 1.58 -31.65
C ASN A 26 -5.84 1.97 -31.21
N ILE A 27 -5.57 3.25 -31.00
CA ILE A 27 -4.29 3.72 -30.47
C ILE A 27 -4.11 3.22 -29.02
N ILE A 28 -5.13 3.38 -28.19
CA ILE A 28 -5.12 2.91 -26.81
C ILE A 28 -4.89 1.41 -26.77
N TYR A 29 -5.60 0.63 -27.58
CA TYR A 29 -5.46 -0.84 -27.60
C TYR A 29 -4.03 -1.27 -27.94
N ARG A 30 -3.41 -0.65 -28.96
CA ARG A 30 -2.02 -0.95 -29.34
C ARG A 30 -1.04 -0.70 -28.19
N LYS A 31 -1.27 0.37 -27.41
CA LYS A 31 -0.40 0.77 -26.30
C LYS A 31 -0.65 -0.02 -25.02
N THR A 32 -1.89 -0.44 -24.76
CA THR A 32 -2.29 -1.08 -23.49
C THR A 32 -2.54 -2.58 -23.60
N LYS A 33 -2.58 -3.12 -24.82
CA LYS A 33 -2.97 -4.52 -25.12
C LYS A 33 -4.31 -4.90 -24.50
N GLY A 34 -5.20 -3.91 -24.32
CA GLY A 34 -6.52 -4.12 -23.72
C GLY A 34 -6.53 -4.32 -22.20
N ASN A 35 -5.47 -3.96 -21.49
CA ASN A 35 -5.46 -3.98 -20.02
C ASN A 35 -6.35 -2.85 -19.48
N PRO A 36 -7.45 -3.13 -18.74
CA PRO A 36 -8.42 -2.12 -18.30
C PRO A 36 -7.81 -1.04 -17.40
N LEU A 37 -6.93 -1.44 -16.47
CA LEU A 37 -6.24 -0.50 -15.59
C LEU A 37 -5.36 0.45 -16.39
N PHE A 38 -4.59 -0.07 -17.34
CA PHE A 38 -3.72 0.74 -18.17
C PHE A 38 -4.53 1.71 -19.05
N VAL A 39 -5.67 1.25 -19.60
CA VAL A 39 -6.58 2.10 -20.39
C VAL A 39 -7.10 3.28 -19.57
N SER A 40 -7.67 3.02 -18.39
CA SER A 40 -8.23 4.07 -17.54
C SER A 40 -7.17 5.07 -17.09
N ARG A 41 -6.00 4.60 -16.72
CA ARG A 41 -4.87 5.45 -16.32
C ARG A 41 -4.30 6.27 -17.47
N LEU A 42 -4.23 5.68 -18.66
CA LEU A 42 -3.75 6.35 -19.85
C LEU A 42 -4.68 7.49 -20.26
N ILE A 43 -5.99 7.26 -20.28
CA ILE A 43 -7.00 8.29 -20.58
C ILE A 43 -6.88 9.44 -19.57
N ARG A 44 -6.73 9.14 -18.28
CA ARG A 44 -6.56 10.14 -17.24
C ARG A 44 -5.27 10.93 -17.41
N SER A 45 -4.13 10.26 -17.66
CA SER A 45 -2.87 10.93 -17.92
C SER A 45 -2.98 11.89 -19.12
N TRP A 46 -3.58 11.45 -20.21
CA TRP A 46 -3.76 12.30 -21.39
C TRP A 46 -4.70 13.48 -21.14
N SER A 47 -5.69 13.32 -20.27
CA SER A 47 -6.54 14.42 -19.82
C SER A 47 -5.74 15.44 -19.00
N ASN A 48 -4.95 14.98 -18.03
CA ASN A 48 -4.10 15.85 -17.20
C ASN A 48 -3.00 16.56 -18.01
N ASP A 49 -2.40 15.84 -18.95
CA ASP A 49 -1.36 16.38 -19.87
C ASP A 49 -1.98 17.28 -20.97
N GLY A 50 -3.31 17.43 -21.01
CA GLY A 50 -4.02 18.26 -22.00
C GLY A 50 -4.02 17.71 -23.43
N LEU A 51 -3.69 16.41 -23.59
CA LEU A 51 -3.77 15.71 -24.89
C LEU A 51 -5.21 15.31 -25.23
N LEU A 52 -6.02 15.05 -24.20
CA LEU A 52 -7.48 14.92 -24.27
C LEU A 52 -8.08 16.15 -23.57
N ARG A 53 -8.88 16.96 -24.28
CA ARG A 53 -9.48 18.19 -23.75
C ARG A 53 -10.97 18.23 -24.04
N LEU A 54 -11.74 18.63 -23.04
CA LEU A 54 -13.15 18.97 -23.25
C LEU A 54 -13.24 20.38 -23.88
N SER A 55 -13.65 20.46 -25.13
CA SER A 55 -13.87 21.73 -25.80
C SER A 55 -15.20 22.34 -25.31
N MET A 56 -15.10 23.38 -24.48
CA MET A 56 -16.29 24.08 -23.96
C MET A 56 -17.12 24.72 -25.06
N SER A 57 -16.50 25.14 -26.18
CA SER A 57 -17.19 25.75 -27.31
C SER A 57 -17.97 24.75 -28.15
N ARG A 58 -17.55 23.48 -28.18
CA ARG A 58 -18.18 22.40 -28.95
C ARG A 58 -18.90 21.38 -28.09
N GLY A 59 -18.76 21.45 -26.76
CA GLY A 59 -19.36 20.53 -25.81
C GLY A 59 -18.91 19.07 -25.96
N ARG A 60 -17.71 18.84 -26.50
CA ARG A 60 -17.19 17.51 -26.75
C ARG A 60 -15.69 17.39 -26.49
N TRP A 61 -15.24 16.18 -26.26
CA TRP A 61 -13.82 15.87 -26.16
C TRP A 61 -13.10 15.99 -27.51
N GLU A 62 -11.93 16.58 -27.49
CA GLU A 62 -11.03 16.73 -28.64
C GLU A 62 -9.63 16.23 -28.26
N TRP A 63 -8.94 15.65 -29.21
CA TRP A 63 -7.58 15.14 -29.03
C TRP A 63 -6.76 15.32 -30.33
N ASP A 64 -5.45 15.32 -30.15
CA ASP A 64 -4.47 15.41 -31.23
C ASP A 64 -3.86 14.01 -31.43
N GLU A 65 -4.29 13.31 -32.48
CA GLU A 65 -3.84 11.95 -32.76
C GLU A 65 -2.34 11.84 -32.99
N GLU A 66 -1.73 12.83 -33.65
CA GLU A 66 -0.28 12.83 -33.94
C GLU A 66 0.52 12.94 -32.64
N LYS A 67 0.15 13.83 -31.73
CA LYS A 67 0.79 13.96 -30.43
C LYS A 67 0.64 12.70 -29.58
N ILE A 68 -0.55 12.11 -29.57
CA ILE A 68 -0.83 10.86 -28.85
C ILE A 68 0.01 9.70 -29.42
N LEU A 69 0.14 9.60 -30.73
CA LEU A 69 0.95 8.56 -31.38
C LEU A 69 2.43 8.72 -31.07
N CYS A 70 2.94 9.95 -31.07
CA CYS A 70 4.34 10.27 -30.77
C CYS A 70 4.72 10.07 -29.30
N GLN A 71 3.75 9.97 -28.40
CA GLN A 71 4.02 9.79 -26.98
C GLN A 71 4.61 8.39 -26.70
N LYS A 72 5.85 8.36 -26.21
CA LYS A 72 6.49 7.14 -25.73
C LYS A 72 5.89 6.75 -24.38
N LEU A 73 5.23 5.62 -24.33
CA LEU A 73 4.74 5.02 -23.09
C LEU A 73 5.66 3.87 -22.69
N PRO A 74 5.78 3.58 -21.39
CA PRO A 74 6.39 2.35 -20.92
C PRO A 74 5.63 1.14 -21.46
N ASP A 75 6.36 0.08 -21.80
CA ASP A 75 5.76 -1.17 -22.27
C ASP A 75 5.09 -1.96 -21.13
N ASP A 76 5.46 -1.67 -19.89
CA ASP A 76 4.93 -2.30 -18.69
C ASP A 76 4.00 -1.35 -17.90
N VAL A 77 2.87 -1.91 -17.46
CA VAL A 77 1.89 -1.22 -16.59
C VAL A 77 2.52 -0.76 -15.27
N ALA A 78 3.39 -1.58 -14.68
CA ALA A 78 4.07 -1.24 -13.43
C ALA A 78 4.95 0.00 -13.59
N GLU A 79 5.74 0.07 -14.66
CA GLU A 79 6.57 1.24 -14.96
C GLU A 79 5.71 2.49 -15.23
N PHE A 80 4.59 2.34 -15.95
CA PHE A 80 3.66 3.44 -16.18
C PHE A 80 3.06 3.97 -14.89
N LEU A 81 2.64 3.07 -13.97
CA LEU A 81 2.09 3.45 -12.67
C LEU A 81 3.15 4.15 -11.81
N THR A 82 4.36 3.61 -11.75
CA THR A 82 5.48 4.23 -11.02
C THR A 82 5.73 5.66 -11.52
N ARG A 83 5.86 5.86 -12.82
CA ARG A 83 6.03 7.20 -13.41
C ARG A 83 4.85 8.14 -13.14
N SER A 84 3.65 7.60 -13.05
CA SER A 84 2.45 8.38 -12.72
C SER A 84 2.45 8.83 -11.27
N ILE A 85 2.87 7.94 -10.35
CA ILE A 85 3.02 8.26 -8.93
C ILE A 85 4.17 9.25 -8.72
N GLU A 86 5.28 9.11 -9.44
CA GLU A 86 6.44 10.04 -9.35
C GLU A 86 6.12 11.50 -9.67
N LYS A 87 5.08 11.75 -10.47
CA LYS A 87 4.61 13.12 -10.78
C LYS A 87 3.83 13.79 -9.64
N LEU A 88 3.42 13.04 -8.63
CA LEU A 88 2.67 13.57 -7.48
C LEU A 88 3.59 14.32 -6.51
N SER A 89 3.00 15.11 -5.61
CA SER A 89 3.75 15.75 -4.54
C SER A 89 4.41 14.72 -3.62
N GLU A 90 5.51 15.10 -2.95
CA GLU A 90 6.20 14.20 -2.02
C GLU A 90 5.30 13.75 -0.86
N ASP A 91 4.39 14.59 -0.39
CA ASP A 91 3.46 14.26 0.68
C ASP A 91 2.51 13.13 0.25
N VAL A 92 1.96 13.21 -0.97
CA VAL A 92 1.09 12.15 -1.52
C VAL A 92 1.88 10.87 -1.75
N LYS A 93 3.10 10.95 -2.31
CA LYS A 93 3.97 9.78 -2.50
C LYS A 93 4.33 9.12 -1.17
N SER A 94 4.67 9.92 -0.16
CA SER A 94 4.96 9.42 1.18
C SER A 94 3.75 8.71 1.78
N SER A 95 2.56 9.30 1.68
CA SER A 95 1.32 8.71 2.19
C SER A 95 0.94 7.41 1.48
N LEU A 96 1.15 7.32 0.15
CA LEU A 96 0.96 6.07 -0.60
C LEU A 96 1.96 4.99 -0.17
N ARG A 97 3.24 5.34 0.07
CA ARG A 97 4.24 4.42 0.62
C ARG A 97 3.83 3.90 2.00
N ILE A 98 3.38 4.79 2.90
CA ILE A 98 2.88 4.42 4.21
C ILE A 98 1.71 3.45 4.07
N LEU A 99 0.67 3.80 3.31
CA LEU A 99 -0.51 2.94 3.13
C LEU A 99 -0.13 1.57 2.56
N SER A 100 0.80 1.52 1.61
CA SER A 100 1.24 0.27 0.96
C SER A 100 1.90 -0.72 1.93
N CYS A 101 2.47 -0.25 3.05
CA CYS A 101 3.02 -1.10 4.11
C CYS A 101 1.94 -1.86 4.91
N PHE A 102 0.69 -1.40 4.87
CA PHE A 102 -0.43 -2.01 5.58
C PHE A 102 -1.31 -2.89 4.67
N GLY A 103 -0.91 -3.11 3.43
CA GLY A 103 -1.60 -3.98 2.48
C GLY A 103 -2.53 -3.24 1.52
N ALA A 104 -3.55 -3.95 1.02
CA ALA A 104 -4.44 -3.43 -0.02
C ALA A 104 -5.45 -2.41 0.50
N ALA A 105 -5.76 -2.43 1.80
CA ALA A 105 -6.73 -1.53 2.43
C ALA A 105 -6.36 -1.28 3.90
N SER A 106 -6.72 -0.11 4.42
CA SER A 106 -6.55 0.26 5.82
C SER A 106 -7.70 1.12 6.31
N SER A 107 -8.10 0.94 7.57
CA SER A 107 -9.16 1.75 8.16
C SER A 107 -8.70 3.21 8.34
N ILE A 108 -9.65 4.14 8.20
CA ILE A 108 -9.41 5.56 8.45
C ILE A 108 -8.89 5.76 9.89
N ALA A 109 -9.46 5.04 10.87
CA ALA A 109 -9.02 5.10 12.25
C ALA A 109 -7.53 4.75 12.44
N LEU A 110 -7.03 3.71 11.74
CA LEU A 110 -5.61 3.35 11.78
C LEU A 110 -4.73 4.45 11.16
N ILE A 111 -5.17 5.03 10.05
CA ILE A 111 -4.45 6.13 9.38
C ILE A 111 -4.38 7.37 10.27
N GLU A 112 -5.48 7.73 10.94
CA GLU A 112 -5.50 8.84 11.89
C GLU A 112 -4.59 8.59 13.12
N MET A 113 -4.50 7.35 13.60
CA MET A 113 -3.55 6.98 14.66
C MET A 113 -2.11 7.18 14.19
N LEU A 114 -1.78 6.73 12.99
CA LEU A 114 -0.46 6.92 12.38
C LEU A 114 -0.14 8.40 12.15
N GLU A 115 -1.09 9.17 11.65
CA GLU A 115 -0.96 10.62 11.46
C GLU A 115 -0.58 11.31 12.77
N ARG A 116 -1.30 11.01 13.86
CA ARG A 116 -1.00 11.57 15.20
C ARG A 116 0.37 11.13 15.73
N ALA A 117 0.75 9.88 15.48
CA ALA A 117 2.00 9.33 15.98
C ALA A 117 3.23 9.84 15.19
N LEU A 118 3.07 10.06 13.89
CA LEU A 118 4.15 10.50 12.99
C LEU A 118 4.22 12.03 12.82
N GLY A 119 3.14 12.75 13.19
CA GLY A 119 3.09 14.21 13.08
C GLY A 119 3.00 14.73 11.65
N ASN A 120 2.46 13.94 10.72
CA ASN A 120 2.31 14.31 9.31
C ASN A 120 0.82 14.32 8.91
N ASN A 121 0.51 14.93 7.76
CA ASN A 121 -0.86 15.09 7.26
C ASN A 121 -1.18 13.95 6.26
N LEU A 122 -1.50 12.75 6.78
CA LEU A 122 -1.75 11.58 5.96
C LEU A 122 -3.13 11.60 5.29
N VAL A 123 -4.16 11.98 6.04
CA VAL A 123 -5.56 11.94 5.59
C VAL A 123 -5.76 12.83 4.36
N ASP A 124 -5.35 14.10 4.43
CA ASP A 124 -5.49 15.02 3.31
C ASP A 124 -4.71 14.56 2.07
N SER A 125 -3.50 14.02 2.28
CA SER A 125 -2.67 13.51 1.19
C SER A 125 -3.28 12.27 0.54
N LEU A 126 -3.89 11.37 1.32
CA LEU A 126 -4.61 10.20 0.79
C LEU A 126 -5.91 10.62 0.08
N ASP A 127 -6.60 11.67 0.53
CA ASP A 127 -7.78 12.20 -0.17
C ASP A 127 -7.39 12.79 -1.55
N VAL A 128 -6.21 13.40 -1.68
CA VAL A 128 -5.66 13.76 -3.00
C VAL A 128 -5.43 12.50 -3.85
N ALA A 129 -4.88 11.43 -3.28
CA ALA A 129 -4.69 10.18 -4.00
C ALA A 129 -6.03 9.52 -4.44
N VAL A 130 -7.10 9.70 -3.66
CA VAL A 130 -8.48 9.33 -4.05
C VAL A 130 -8.94 10.17 -5.23
N ALA A 131 -8.79 11.49 -5.17
CA ALA A 131 -9.12 12.40 -6.28
C ALA A 131 -8.34 12.04 -7.55
N GLU A 132 -7.09 11.57 -7.43
CA GLU A 132 -6.30 11.02 -8.53
C GLU A 132 -6.71 9.59 -8.92
N GLY A 133 -7.70 8.99 -8.22
CA GLY A 133 -8.21 7.65 -8.47
C GLY A 133 -7.18 6.53 -8.25
N LEU A 134 -6.14 6.77 -7.46
CA LEU A 134 -5.18 5.76 -7.02
C LEU A 134 -5.75 4.93 -5.88
N LEU A 135 -6.62 5.56 -5.10
CA LEU A 135 -7.32 4.96 -3.97
C LEU A 135 -8.82 5.12 -4.15
N ASP A 136 -9.56 4.23 -3.53
CA ASP A 136 -10.98 4.33 -3.26
C ASP A 136 -11.17 4.58 -1.76
N LYS A 137 -12.14 5.43 -1.39
CA LYS A 137 -12.52 5.69 -0.01
C LYS A 137 -13.96 5.23 0.17
N ALA A 138 -14.16 4.13 0.87
CA ALA A 138 -15.46 3.53 1.14
C ALA A 138 -15.42 2.76 2.47
N ASP A 139 -16.56 2.65 3.15
CA ASP A 139 -16.75 1.83 4.35
C ASP A 139 -15.70 2.11 5.45
N ASP A 140 -15.39 3.38 5.70
CA ASP A 140 -14.37 3.84 6.65
C ASP A 140 -12.94 3.29 6.37
N GLN A 141 -12.63 3.01 5.10
CA GLN A 141 -11.34 2.52 4.67
C GLN A 141 -10.81 3.29 3.45
N TYR A 142 -9.48 3.43 3.40
CA TYR A 142 -8.76 3.67 2.16
C TYR A 142 -8.33 2.33 1.57
N ARG A 143 -8.62 2.13 0.29
CA ARG A 143 -8.25 0.93 -0.46
C ARG A 143 -7.53 1.32 -1.73
N PHE A 144 -6.47 0.63 -2.11
CA PHE A 144 -5.89 0.78 -3.42
C PHE A 144 -6.90 0.37 -4.48
N SER A 145 -7.15 1.23 -5.48
CA SER A 145 -8.09 0.94 -6.58
C SER A 145 -7.66 -0.26 -7.42
N HIS A 146 -6.40 -0.68 -7.28
CA HIS A 146 -5.85 -1.90 -7.86
C HIS A 146 -4.58 -2.33 -7.12
N ASP A 147 -4.35 -3.66 -7.00
CA ASP A 147 -3.16 -4.25 -6.35
C ASP A 147 -1.84 -3.80 -6.99
N ARG A 148 -1.81 -3.60 -8.30
CA ARG A 148 -0.63 -3.07 -9.00
C ARG A 148 -0.23 -1.66 -8.57
N ILE A 149 -1.16 -0.84 -8.10
CA ILE A 149 -0.85 0.49 -7.57
C ILE A 149 -0.21 0.35 -6.19
N GLN A 150 -0.73 -0.54 -5.35
CA GLN A 150 -0.12 -0.87 -4.06
C GLN A 150 1.31 -1.41 -4.26
N GLU A 151 1.48 -2.37 -5.16
CA GLU A 151 2.78 -2.95 -5.49
C GLU A 151 3.77 -1.89 -6.00
N ALA A 152 3.34 -1.00 -6.91
CA ALA A 152 4.16 0.09 -7.41
C ALA A 152 4.57 1.05 -6.29
N SER A 153 3.62 1.45 -5.42
CA SER A 153 3.88 2.32 -4.27
C SER A 153 4.88 1.70 -3.28
N TYR A 154 4.73 0.40 -3.00
CA TYR A 154 5.63 -0.34 -2.11
C TYR A 154 7.03 -0.51 -2.72
N ASN A 155 7.11 -0.76 -4.03
CA ASN A 155 8.38 -0.94 -4.74
C ASN A 155 9.16 0.36 -5.00
N MET A 156 8.57 1.52 -4.73
CA MET A 156 9.30 2.80 -4.70
C MET A 156 10.28 2.91 -3.51
N MET A 157 10.15 2.05 -2.52
CA MET A 157 11.05 1.96 -1.37
C MET A 157 12.10 0.88 -1.61
N ASP A 158 13.36 1.14 -1.30
CA ASP A 158 14.37 0.10 -1.27
C ASP A 158 14.16 -0.86 -0.07
N PHE A 159 14.91 -1.95 -0.02
CA PHE A 159 14.75 -2.95 1.03
C PHE A 159 15.01 -2.40 2.43
N LEU A 160 16.05 -1.58 2.60
CA LEU A 160 16.40 -1.01 3.91
C LEU A 160 15.37 0.01 4.37
N ASP A 161 14.90 0.84 3.45
CA ASP A 161 13.81 1.78 3.73
C ASP A 161 12.54 1.06 4.16
N ARG A 162 12.15 -0.04 3.49
CA ARG A 162 10.99 -0.85 3.89
C ARG A 162 11.12 -1.35 5.32
N CYS A 163 12.27 -1.95 5.66
CA CYS A 163 12.53 -2.44 7.02
C CYS A 163 12.41 -1.30 8.05
N ASN A 164 13.00 -0.15 7.76
CA ASN A 164 12.95 1.01 8.65
C ASN A 164 11.52 1.56 8.79
N TYR A 165 10.76 1.65 7.70
CA TYR A 165 9.38 2.12 7.74
C TYR A 165 8.49 1.15 8.53
N HIS A 166 8.56 -0.15 8.26
CA HIS A 166 7.83 -1.15 9.03
C HIS A 166 8.15 -1.07 10.52
N PHE A 167 9.44 -0.92 10.89
CA PHE A 167 9.84 -0.78 12.28
C PHE A 167 9.25 0.49 12.91
N ASN A 168 9.37 1.63 12.25
CA ASN A 168 8.87 2.92 12.75
C ASN A 168 7.35 2.89 12.93
N TYR A 169 6.60 2.31 11.98
CA TYR A 169 5.13 2.22 12.10
C TYR A 169 4.70 1.25 13.20
N GLY A 170 5.38 0.11 13.32
CA GLY A 170 5.12 -0.83 14.40
C GLY A 170 5.38 -0.21 15.78
N MET A 171 6.49 0.51 15.95
CA MET A 171 6.81 1.23 17.19
C MET A 171 5.86 2.40 17.45
N ALA A 172 5.41 3.11 16.42
CA ALA A 172 4.44 4.19 16.54
C ALA A 172 3.07 3.70 17.03
N LEU A 173 2.65 2.51 16.58
CA LEU A 173 1.39 1.89 16.98
C LEU A 173 1.47 1.14 18.33
N ALA A 174 2.65 0.68 18.75
CA ALA A 174 2.84 -0.11 19.96
C ALA A 174 2.25 0.53 21.25
N PRO A 175 2.31 1.86 21.49
CA PRO A 175 1.70 2.48 22.68
C PRO A 175 0.17 2.37 22.69
N TRP A 176 -0.49 2.35 21.53
CA TRP A 176 -1.94 2.21 21.41
C TRP A 176 -2.39 0.76 21.64
N ALA A 177 -1.50 -0.18 21.36
CA ALA A 177 -1.68 -1.61 21.56
C ALA A 177 -1.82 -2.04 23.05
N SER A 178 -1.56 -1.12 23.98
CA SER A 178 -1.68 -1.38 25.43
C SER A 178 -3.06 -1.03 25.99
N ARG A 179 -3.96 -0.45 25.19
CA ARG A 179 -5.31 -0.13 25.59
C ARG A 179 -6.18 -1.37 25.47
N GLU A 180 -6.89 -1.72 26.55
CA GLU A 180 -7.84 -2.83 26.53
C GLU A 180 -8.90 -2.60 25.44
N GLY A 181 -9.07 -3.57 24.55
CA GLY A 181 -10.13 -3.62 23.54
C GLY A 181 -9.72 -3.36 22.08
N ASP A 182 -8.46 -3.01 21.77
CA ASP A 182 -8.03 -2.80 20.38
C ASP A 182 -6.99 -3.82 19.91
N ASP A 183 -7.45 -5.07 19.86
CA ASP A 183 -6.64 -6.21 19.43
C ASP A 183 -6.15 -6.10 18.00
N GLY A 184 -6.91 -5.44 17.14
CA GLY A 184 -6.58 -5.25 15.74
C GLY A 184 -5.35 -4.34 15.56
N VAL A 185 -5.30 -3.22 16.26
CA VAL A 185 -4.15 -2.29 16.23
C VAL A 185 -2.92 -2.96 16.85
N PHE A 186 -3.11 -3.72 17.94
CA PHE A 186 -2.02 -4.47 18.57
C PHE A 186 -1.37 -5.47 17.61
N LEU A 187 -2.16 -6.34 16.99
CA LEU A 187 -1.64 -7.32 16.03
C LEU A 187 -1.03 -6.64 14.80
N THR A 188 -1.63 -5.55 14.32
CA THR A 188 -1.06 -4.77 13.24
C THR A 188 0.32 -4.23 13.60
N ALA A 189 0.49 -3.66 14.81
CA ALA A 189 1.79 -3.17 15.28
C ALA A 189 2.85 -4.28 15.32
N VAL A 190 2.49 -5.47 15.87
CA VAL A 190 3.41 -6.61 15.95
C VAL A 190 3.76 -7.13 14.55
N ASN A 191 2.78 -7.21 13.65
CA ASN A 191 3.04 -7.65 12.28
C ASN A 191 3.97 -6.68 11.53
N GLN A 192 3.83 -5.37 11.73
CA GLN A 192 4.76 -4.39 11.16
C GLN A 192 6.19 -4.61 11.69
N LEU A 193 6.35 -4.82 13.00
CA LEU A 193 7.67 -5.10 13.60
C LEU A 193 8.28 -6.40 13.04
N ASN A 194 7.47 -7.43 12.83
CA ASN A 194 7.92 -8.68 12.26
C ASN A 194 8.35 -8.55 10.78
N LEU A 195 7.64 -7.73 9.99
CA LEU A 195 8.03 -7.38 8.62
C LEU A 195 9.33 -6.59 8.54
N ALA A 196 9.61 -5.75 9.55
CA ALA A 196 10.88 -5.05 9.65
C ALA A 196 12.07 -6.00 9.87
N GLY A 197 11.85 -7.05 10.67
CA GLY A 197 12.87 -7.99 11.07
C GLY A 197 13.85 -7.46 12.13
N PRO A 198 14.64 -8.36 12.73
CA PRO A 198 15.54 -7.99 13.85
C PRO A 198 16.69 -7.06 13.44
N GLU A 199 17.07 -7.03 12.15
CA GLU A 199 18.16 -6.20 11.64
C GLU A 199 17.79 -4.71 11.58
N ALA A 200 16.48 -4.39 11.51
CA ALA A 200 16.00 -3.01 11.54
C ALA A 200 16.12 -2.36 12.94
N VAL A 201 16.29 -3.18 13.98
CA VAL A 201 16.35 -2.69 15.37
C VAL A 201 17.75 -2.15 15.69
N GLN A 202 17.92 -0.84 15.69
CA GLN A 202 19.19 -0.18 15.97
C GLN A 202 19.52 -0.20 17.47
N ASP A 203 18.54 0.07 18.32
CA ASP A 203 18.70 0.05 19.77
C ASP A 203 18.46 -1.35 20.33
N LYS A 204 19.51 -1.90 20.96
CA LYS A 204 19.46 -3.24 21.56
C LYS A 204 18.37 -3.41 22.63
N SER A 205 18.00 -2.35 23.32
CA SER A 205 16.93 -2.40 24.33
C SER A 205 15.56 -2.71 23.71
N GLN A 206 15.34 -2.27 22.48
CA GLN A 206 14.08 -2.47 21.77
C GLN A 206 13.86 -3.92 21.32
N ASN A 207 14.92 -4.72 21.16
CA ASN A 207 14.79 -6.13 20.81
C ASN A 207 13.95 -6.91 21.82
N ALA A 208 14.20 -6.71 23.12
CA ALA A 208 13.44 -7.37 24.17
C ALA A 208 11.98 -6.88 24.22
N VAL A 209 11.74 -5.60 23.88
CA VAL A 209 10.37 -5.05 23.76
C VAL A 209 9.63 -5.73 22.64
N VAL A 210 10.24 -5.84 21.44
CA VAL A 210 9.61 -6.50 20.29
C VAL A 210 9.38 -8.00 20.56
N ALA A 211 10.36 -8.69 21.19
CA ALA A 211 10.21 -10.08 21.60
C ALA A 211 9.03 -10.27 22.58
N ASN A 212 8.85 -9.34 23.53
CA ASN A 212 7.71 -9.39 24.47
C ASN A 212 6.38 -9.11 23.77
N LEU A 213 6.33 -8.18 22.81
CA LEU A 213 5.12 -7.95 22.01
C LEU A 213 4.72 -9.20 21.22
N ASN A 214 5.69 -9.90 20.64
CA ASN A 214 5.47 -11.17 19.96
C ASN A 214 4.99 -12.26 20.92
N LEU A 215 5.55 -12.35 22.15
CA LEU A 215 5.08 -13.28 23.17
C LEU A 215 3.59 -13.04 23.49
N ARG A 216 3.19 -11.78 23.65
CA ARG A 216 1.80 -11.42 23.91
C ARG A 216 0.87 -11.76 22.73
N ALA A 217 1.30 -11.48 21.49
CA ALA A 217 0.55 -11.80 20.28
C ALA A 217 0.36 -13.31 20.12
N GLY A 218 1.42 -14.10 20.36
CA GLY A 218 1.35 -15.56 20.30
C GLY A 218 0.42 -16.15 21.36
N LYS A 219 0.44 -15.64 22.60
CA LYS A 219 -0.52 -16.07 23.64
C LYS A 219 -1.97 -15.79 23.22
N LYS A 220 -2.22 -14.63 22.64
CA LYS A 220 -3.53 -14.25 22.15
C LYS A 220 -4.01 -15.14 21.00
N ALA A 221 -3.14 -15.49 20.06
CA ALA A 221 -3.44 -16.43 19.01
C ALA A 221 -3.76 -17.84 19.56
N MET A 222 -3.04 -18.28 20.62
CA MET A 222 -3.38 -19.53 21.32
C MET A 222 -4.77 -19.49 21.97
N GLU A 223 -5.17 -18.39 22.61
CA GLU A 223 -6.50 -18.20 23.19
C GLU A 223 -7.60 -18.32 22.12
N MET A 224 -7.29 -17.91 20.87
CA MET A 224 -8.18 -18.07 19.72
C MET A 224 -8.06 -19.46 19.06
N SER A 225 -7.25 -20.36 19.62
CA SER A 225 -6.94 -21.69 19.06
C SER A 225 -6.25 -21.67 17.70
N ASP A 226 -5.60 -20.56 17.34
CA ASP A 226 -4.79 -20.42 16.14
C ASP A 226 -3.32 -20.73 16.48
N PHE A 227 -2.98 -22.01 16.52
CA PHE A 227 -1.64 -22.47 16.90
C PHE A 227 -0.58 -22.18 15.84
N GLU A 228 -0.96 -22.10 14.57
CA GLU A 228 -0.03 -21.76 13.48
C GLU A 228 0.40 -20.28 13.60
N ALA A 229 -0.54 -19.37 13.77
CA ALA A 229 -0.24 -17.98 14.03
C ALA A 229 0.54 -17.80 15.34
N ALA A 230 0.16 -18.52 16.40
CA ALA A 230 0.84 -18.48 17.68
C ALA A 230 2.31 -18.88 17.55
N TYR A 231 2.59 -20.00 16.87
CA TYR A 231 3.96 -20.45 16.58
C TYR A 231 4.74 -19.38 15.83
N SER A 232 4.16 -18.80 14.78
CA SER A 232 4.80 -17.75 13.98
C SER A 232 5.19 -16.53 14.84
N TYR A 233 4.31 -16.08 15.75
CA TYR A 233 4.65 -15.00 16.68
C TYR A 233 5.77 -15.38 17.64
N PHE A 234 5.74 -16.59 18.23
CA PHE A 234 6.81 -17.02 19.13
C PHE A 234 8.15 -17.13 18.43
N ASP A 235 8.19 -17.69 17.21
CA ASP A 235 9.40 -17.82 16.40
C ASP A 235 9.97 -16.44 16.02
N ASN A 236 9.11 -15.50 15.60
CA ASN A 236 9.52 -14.12 15.41
C ASN A 236 10.07 -13.51 16.72
N GLY A 237 9.40 -13.69 17.84
CA GLY A 237 9.89 -13.22 19.15
C GLY A 237 11.28 -13.76 19.49
N ILE A 238 11.54 -15.03 19.21
CA ILE A 238 12.85 -15.67 19.37
C ILE A 238 13.89 -15.04 18.45
N SER A 239 13.53 -14.74 17.20
CA SER A 239 14.44 -14.12 16.21
C SER A 239 14.93 -12.74 16.65
N PHE A 240 14.11 -11.98 17.38
CA PHE A 240 14.50 -10.68 17.95
C PHE A 240 15.41 -10.80 19.17
N LEU A 241 15.48 -11.98 19.81
CA LEU A 241 16.41 -12.19 20.94
C LEU A 241 17.85 -12.30 20.43
N ARG A 242 18.78 -11.53 21.03
CA ARG A 242 20.19 -11.53 20.63
C ARG A 242 20.98 -12.63 21.33
N LYS A 243 22.23 -12.87 20.90
CA LYS A 243 23.12 -13.97 21.33
C LYS A 243 23.28 -14.17 22.84
N LYS A 244 22.97 -13.23 23.70
CA LYS A 244 23.11 -13.36 25.17
C LYS A 244 21.77 -13.40 25.91
N HIS A 245 20.66 -13.61 25.21
CA HIS A 245 19.32 -13.55 25.76
C HIS A 245 19.07 -14.48 26.95
N TRP A 246 19.69 -15.65 27.02
CA TRP A 246 19.62 -16.55 28.17
C TRP A 246 20.22 -15.99 29.47
N LYS A 247 21.10 -14.98 29.37
CA LYS A 247 21.66 -14.28 30.55
C LYS A 247 20.90 -13.01 30.88
N GLU A 248 20.51 -12.25 29.86
CA GLU A 248 19.92 -10.91 29.99
C GLU A 248 18.39 -10.95 30.13
N HIS A 249 17.74 -11.93 29.46
CA HIS A 249 16.28 -12.04 29.36
C HIS A 249 15.81 -13.49 29.55
N TYR A 250 16.30 -14.17 30.61
CA TYR A 250 16.06 -15.60 30.82
C TYR A 250 14.58 -15.98 30.81
N THR A 251 13.74 -15.29 31.60
CA THR A 251 12.32 -15.59 31.71
C THR A 251 11.58 -15.45 30.39
N LEU A 252 11.84 -14.37 29.65
CA LEU A 252 11.25 -14.12 28.33
C LEU A 252 11.65 -15.21 27.34
N SER A 253 12.95 -15.55 27.32
CA SER A 253 13.48 -16.60 26.45
C SER A 253 12.85 -17.96 26.75
N LEU A 254 12.85 -18.37 28.04
CA LEU A 254 12.27 -19.64 28.46
C LEU A 254 10.79 -19.74 28.05
N GLU A 255 10.02 -18.67 28.23
CA GLU A 255 8.60 -18.65 27.92
C GLU A 255 8.35 -18.75 26.40
N LEU A 256 9.07 -17.98 25.58
CA LEU A 256 8.97 -18.04 24.12
C LEU A 256 9.28 -19.44 23.59
N PHE A 257 10.40 -20.03 24.00
CA PHE A 257 10.79 -21.36 23.54
C PHE A 257 9.79 -22.46 24.02
N ASN A 258 9.30 -22.37 25.27
CA ASN A 258 8.34 -23.33 25.79
C ASN A 258 6.99 -23.25 25.08
N LEU A 259 6.52 -22.04 24.75
CA LEU A 259 5.24 -21.87 24.06
C LEU A 259 5.35 -22.23 22.58
N ALA A 260 6.45 -21.88 21.91
CA ALA A 260 6.70 -22.34 20.56
C ALA A 260 6.74 -23.86 20.42
N ALA A 261 7.29 -24.56 21.44
CA ALA A 261 7.31 -26.02 21.46
C ALA A 261 5.97 -26.69 21.75
N LYS A 262 4.96 -25.93 22.21
CA LYS A 262 3.59 -26.43 22.48
C LYS A 262 2.64 -26.26 21.30
N CYS A 263 2.96 -25.37 20.35
CA CYS A 263 2.21 -25.19 19.11
C CYS A 263 2.60 -26.21 18.06
#